data_145f6e010e2d9d2bb01aa8867d9d3404
#
_entry.id   145f6e010e2d9d2bb01aa8867d9d3404
#
_cell.length_a   1.000
_cell.length_b   1.000
_cell.length_c   1.000
_cell.angle_alpha   90.00
_cell.angle_beta   90.00
_cell.angle_gamma   90.00
#
_symmetry.space_group_name_H-M   'P 1'
#
loop_
_entity.id
_entity.type
_entity.pdbx_description
1 polymer ?
#
loop_
_entity_poly.entity_id
_entity_poly.type
_entity_poly.pdbx_seq_one_letter_code
_entity_poly.pdbx_strand_id
1 'polypeptide(L)'
;MPNSCNSISKLISIFFLVSLGSCSSISHSTFSEKVFIGKLSLTNTKDHSNFNIKVKAFPKNVIIQIGKPLFGNLLKIQLNHSTGLTFNPKIDNQYLSLLKKFKNEDYIQFFNSCFNNFNITEKVSILEKSDIEFKCIRQDQDTLLVSFFYGNEISFNGVLKRG
;
A
#
# COMPACT_ATOMS: atom_id res chain seq x y z
N MET A 1 63.52 -27.92 -26.14
CA MET A 1 62.77 -26.79 -25.54
C MET A 1 61.32 -27.16 -25.58
N PRO A 2 60.68 -27.47 -24.46
CA PRO A 2 59.29 -27.93 -24.41
C PRO A 2 58.30 -26.79 -24.14
N ASN A 3 57.34 -26.75 -24.95
CA ASN A 3 55.96 -26.29 -24.97
C ASN A 3 55.36 -25.68 -23.65
N SER A 4 55.71 -24.44 -23.37
CA SER A 4 55.12 -23.69 -22.26
C SER A 4 53.78 -23.01 -22.64
N CYS A 5 53.37 -23.04 -23.87
CA CYS A 5 52.21 -22.32 -24.36
C CYS A 5 50.84 -23.05 -24.08
N ASN A 6 50.88 -24.37 -23.87
CA ASN A 6 49.64 -25.16 -23.68
C ASN A 6 49.07 -25.14 -22.26
N SER A 7 49.89 -24.76 -21.28
CA SER A 7 49.48 -24.74 -19.87
C SER A 7 48.69 -23.46 -19.53
N ILE A 8 49.05 -22.32 -20.13
CA ILE A 8 48.40 -21.02 -19.90
C ILE A 8 47.01 -21.00 -20.52
N SER A 9 46.82 -21.60 -21.68
CA SER A 9 45.51 -21.71 -22.37
C SER A 9 44.49 -22.53 -21.53
N LYS A 10 44.94 -23.63 -20.88
CA LYS A 10 44.08 -24.42 -20.02
C LYS A 10 43.69 -23.68 -18.71
N LEU A 11 44.57 -22.88 -18.14
CA LEU A 11 44.29 -22.08 -16.96
C LEU A 11 43.27 -20.98 -17.25
N ILE A 12 43.35 -20.29 -18.39
CA ILE A 12 42.40 -19.27 -18.80
C ILE A 12 41.01 -19.89 -19.06
N SER A 13 40.95 -21.08 -19.67
CA SER A 13 39.68 -21.77 -19.93
C SER A 13 38.95 -22.20 -18.65
N ILE A 14 39.67 -22.58 -17.59
CA ILE A 14 39.11 -22.97 -16.30
C ILE A 14 38.59 -21.72 -15.57
N PHE A 15 39.30 -20.60 -15.68
CA PHE A 15 38.87 -19.32 -15.05
C PHE A 15 37.58 -18.78 -15.67
N PHE A 16 37.38 -18.98 -16.97
CA PHE A 16 36.15 -18.56 -17.68
C PHE A 16 34.94 -19.45 -17.34
N LEU A 17 35.16 -20.73 -17.04
CA LEU A 17 34.08 -21.66 -16.64
C LEU A 17 33.57 -21.42 -15.19
N VAL A 18 34.42 -20.93 -14.31
CA VAL A 18 34.06 -20.64 -12.92
C VAL A 18 33.29 -19.33 -12.80
N SER A 19 33.48 -18.37 -13.71
CA SER A 19 32.76 -17.08 -13.70
C SER A 19 31.32 -17.16 -14.22
N LEU A 20 30.91 -18.23 -14.87
CA LEU A 20 29.54 -18.41 -15.36
C LEU A 20 28.60 -19.10 -14.36
N GLY A 21 29.12 -19.57 -13.22
CA GLY A 21 28.33 -20.23 -12.17
C GLY A 21 27.70 -19.35 -11.12
N SER A 22 27.92 -18.03 -11.17
CA SER A 22 27.42 -17.09 -10.15
C SER A 22 26.14 -16.37 -10.57
N CYS A 23 25.24 -17.01 -11.33
CA CYS A 23 23.85 -16.63 -11.28
C CYS A 23 23.26 -17.13 -9.97
N SER A 24 23.61 -16.47 -8.86
CA SER A 24 22.78 -16.51 -7.68
C SER A 24 21.43 -15.93 -8.11
N SER A 25 20.46 -16.80 -8.29
CA SER A 25 19.05 -16.41 -8.30
C SER A 25 18.80 -15.70 -6.96
N ILE A 26 18.94 -14.38 -6.96
CA ILE A 26 18.34 -13.54 -5.93
C ILE A 26 16.86 -13.89 -6.06
N SER A 27 16.38 -14.79 -5.21
CA SER A 27 14.97 -14.95 -4.98
C SER A 27 14.53 -13.61 -4.38
N HIS A 28 14.23 -12.66 -5.27
CA HIS A 28 13.35 -11.58 -4.91
C HIS A 28 12.10 -12.30 -4.39
N SER A 29 11.97 -12.36 -3.08
CA SER A 29 10.66 -12.50 -2.49
C SER A 29 9.88 -11.32 -3.05
N THR A 30 9.16 -11.57 -4.13
CA THR A 30 8.27 -10.62 -4.76
C THR A 30 7.17 -10.36 -3.76
N PHE A 31 7.45 -9.47 -2.81
CA PHE A 31 6.40 -8.81 -2.04
C PHE A 31 5.57 -8.06 -3.08
N SER A 32 4.54 -8.74 -3.57
CA SER A 32 3.71 -8.21 -4.63
C SER A 32 3.04 -6.95 -4.12
N GLU A 33 3.50 -5.81 -4.60
CA GLU A 33 2.79 -4.55 -4.47
C GLU A 33 1.39 -4.76 -5.04
N LYS A 34 0.36 -4.45 -4.26
CA LYS A 34 -1.01 -4.39 -4.74
C LYS A 34 -1.40 -2.95 -4.91
N VAL A 35 -1.82 -2.59 -6.10
CA VAL A 35 -2.25 -1.25 -6.43
C VAL A 35 -3.76 -1.24 -6.61
N PHE A 36 -4.43 -0.29 -5.97
CA PHE A 36 -5.85 -0.04 -6.16
C PHE A 36 -6.04 1.41 -6.56
N ILE A 37 -6.92 1.64 -7.50
CA ILE A 37 -7.23 2.97 -8.04
C ILE A 37 -8.74 3.15 -8.02
N GLY A 38 -9.20 4.35 -7.69
CA GLY A 38 -10.62 4.62 -7.66
C GLY A 38 -10.99 6.06 -7.42
N LYS A 39 -12.23 6.25 -7.01
CA LYS A 39 -12.79 7.56 -6.67
C LYS A 39 -13.35 7.53 -5.26
N LEU A 40 -13.17 8.64 -4.54
CA LEU A 40 -13.79 8.93 -3.26
C LEU A 40 -14.75 10.08 -3.43
N SER A 41 -15.94 9.96 -2.87
CA SER A 41 -16.88 11.05 -2.68
C SER A 41 -16.87 11.47 -1.21
N LEU A 42 -16.57 12.72 -0.97
CA LEU A 42 -16.73 13.35 0.34
C LEU A 42 -18.13 13.96 0.39
N THR A 43 -18.87 13.59 1.39
CA THR A 43 -20.15 14.22 1.75
C THR A 43 -20.02 14.82 3.13
N ASN A 44 -20.28 16.10 3.21
CA ASN A 44 -20.45 16.78 4.47
C ASN A 44 -21.79 17.56 4.43
N THR A 45 -22.21 18.13 5.55
CA THR A 45 -23.50 18.84 5.66
C THR A 45 -23.69 19.99 4.66
N LYS A 46 -22.61 20.49 4.04
CA LYS A 46 -22.63 21.67 3.16
C LYS A 46 -22.11 21.41 1.74
N ASP A 47 -21.25 20.39 1.55
CA ASP A 47 -20.52 20.22 0.31
C ASP A 47 -20.40 18.75 -0.11
N HIS A 48 -20.39 18.56 -1.44
CA HIS A 48 -20.00 17.31 -2.07
C HIS A 48 -18.74 17.52 -2.91
N SER A 49 -17.74 16.70 -2.68
CA SER A 49 -16.51 16.75 -3.47
C SER A 49 -16.04 15.37 -3.86
N ASN A 50 -15.55 15.24 -5.09
CA ASN A 50 -14.99 13.99 -5.62
C ASN A 50 -13.48 14.08 -5.73
N PHE A 51 -12.82 12.99 -5.36
CA PHE A 51 -11.37 12.84 -5.38
C PHE A 51 -10.98 11.56 -6.12
N ASN A 52 -9.82 11.58 -6.74
CA ASN A 52 -9.15 10.37 -7.16
C ASN A 52 -8.37 9.79 -5.99
N ILE A 53 -8.37 8.48 -5.86
CA ILE A 53 -7.58 7.78 -4.85
C ILE A 53 -6.74 6.70 -5.50
N LYS A 54 -5.50 6.58 -5.05
CA LYS A 54 -4.59 5.48 -5.36
C LYS A 54 -4.04 4.91 -4.06
N VAL A 55 -4.18 3.62 -3.88
CA VAL A 55 -3.65 2.87 -2.74
C VAL A 55 -2.59 1.91 -3.24
N LYS A 56 -1.42 1.95 -2.62
CA LYS A 56 -0.34 0.98 -2.80
C LYS A 56 -0.19 0.22 -1.49
N ALA A 57 -0.52 -1.06 -1.51
CA ALA A 57 -0.45 -1.91 -0.34
C ALA A 57 0.73 -2.88 -0.44
N PHE A 58 1.56 -2.84 0.59
CA PHE A 58 2.68 -3.73 0.84
C PHE A 58 2.44 -4.45 2.17
N PRO A 59 3.07 -5.57 2.48
CA PRO A 59 2.85 -6.30 3.72
C PRO A 59 3.09 -5.48 5.01
N LYS A 60 4.01 -4.51 4.97
CA LYS A 60 4.39 -3.69 6.14
C LYS A 60 4.19 -2.20 5.95
N ASN A 61 3.65 -1.81 4.82
CA ASN A 61 3.48 -0.40 4.47
C ASN A 61 2.28 -0.21 3.56
N VAL A 62 1.50 0.84 3.80
CA VAL A 62 0.41 1.26 2.92
C VAL A 62 0.61 2.73 2.57
N ILE A 63 0.48 3.05 1.29
CA ILE A 63 0.55 4.41 0.79
C ILE A 63 -0.78 4.74 0.14
N ILE A 64 -1.45 5.78 0.63
CA ILE A 64 -2.70 6.29 0.09
C ILE A 64 -2.42 7.68 -0.49
N GLN A 65 -2.77 7.88 -1.73
CA GLN A 65 -2.68 9.17 -2.42
C GLN A 65 -4.08 9.62 -2.79
N ILE A 66 -4.44 10.81 -2.36
CA ILE A 66 -5.73 11.45 -2.65
C ILE A 66 -5.44 12.69 -3.47
N GLY A 67 -6.16 12.86 -4.57
CA GLY A 67 -5.97 13.99 -5.48
C GLY A 67 -7.27 14.44 -6.13
N LYS A 68 -7.24 15.60 -6.76
CA LYS A 68 -8.32 16.07 -7.64
C LYS A 68 -7.85 16.09 -9.08
N PRO A 69 -8.75 15.83 -10.04
CA PRO A 69 -8.45 16.09 -11.44
C PRO A 69 -7.92 17.52 -11.61
N LEU A 70 -6.92 17.74 -12.43
CA LEU A 70 -6.25 19.01 -12.72
C LEU A 70 -5.36 19.57 -11.58
N PHE A 71 -5.57 19.18 -10.32
CA PHE A 71 -4.78 19.68 -9.16
C PHE A 71 -3.70 18.71 -8.70
N GLY A 72 -3.70 17.47 -9.24
CA GLY A 72 -2.76 16.44 -8.83
C GLY A 72 -3.00 15.89 -7.42
N ASN A 73 -1.92 15.44 -6.78
CA ASN A 73 -2.00 14.88 -5.43
C ASN A 73 -2.17 15.99 -4.39
N LEU A 74 -3.25 15.92 -3.61
CA LEU A 74 -3.55 16.85 -2.53
C LEU A 74 -3.05 16.34 -1.18
N LEU A 75 -3.11 15.02 -0.97
CA LEU A 75 -2.73 14.38 0.29
C LEU A 75 -2.10 13.02 0.03
N LYS A 76 -0.98 12.77 0.66
CA LYS A 76 -0.34 11.46 0.74
C LYS A 76 -0.34 11.01 2.19
N ILE A 77 -0.93 9.85 2.45
CA ILE A 77 -0.93 9.19 3.75
C ILE A 77 -0.02 7.98 3.64
N GLN A 78 0.90 7.82 4.57
CA GLN A 78 1.73 6.63 4.67
C GLN A 78 1.54 6.00 6.04
N LEU A 79 1.25 4.73 6.05
CA LEU A 79 1.26 3.90 7.23
C LEU A 79 2.44 2.96 7.14
N ASN A 80 3.34 3.04 8.09
CA ASN A 80 4.49 2.14 8.21
C ASN A 80 4.47 1.49 9.59
N HIS A 81 4.85 0.22 9.66
CA HIS A 81 4.86 -0.53 10.91
C HIS A 81 5.74 0.14 11.99
N SER A 82 6.87 0.71 11.60
CA SER A 82 7.84 1.29 12.54
C SER A 82 7.57 2.77 12.87
N THR A 83 7.12 3.56 11.90
CA THR A 83 6.95 5.02 12.06
C THR A 83 5.49 5.44 12.28
N GLY A 84 4.56 4.49 12.10
CA GLY A 84 3.12 4.78 12.19
C GLY A 84 2.57 5.56 11.02
N LEU A 85 1.52 6.33 11.30
CA LEU A 85 0.76 7.09 10.32
C LEU A 85 1.40 8.47 10.10
N THR A 86 1.71 8.79 8.84
CA THR A 86 2.30 10.06 8.43
C THR A 86 1.51 10.69 7.29
N PHE A 87 1.52 12.04 7.22
CA PHE A 87 0.74 12.82 6.26
C PHE A 87 1.64 13.82 5.53
N ASN A 88 1.44 13.96 4.23
CA ASN A 88 2.09 14.99 3.41
C ASN A 88 1.06 15.61 2.44
N PRO A 89 0.75 16.91 2.55
CA PRO A 89 1.18 17.83 3.60
C PRO A 89 0.73 17.42 5.00
N LYS A 90 1.32 18.01 6.03
CA LYS A 90 0.88 17.79 7.41
C LYS A 90 -0.57 18.27 7.56
N ILE A 91 -1.40 17.44 8.20
CA ILE A 91 -2.78 17.80 8.51
C ILE A 91 -2.84 18.52 9.86
N ASP A 92 -3.96 19.21 10.08
CA ASP A 92 -4.21 19.94 11.32
C ASP A 92 -4.15 19.01 12.55
N ASN A 93 -3.69 19.56 13.66
CA ASN A 93 -3.52 18.81 14.92
C ASN A 93 -4.84 18.25 15.46
N GLN A 94 -5.96 18.91 15.21
CA GLN A 94 -7.27 18.41 15.63
C GLN A 94 -7.61 17.08 14.93
N TYR A 95 -7.35 16.97 13.61
CA TYR A 95 -7.56 15.71 12.88
C TYR A 95 -6.53 14.64 13.26
N LEU A 96 -5.30 15.06 13.53
CA LEU A 96 -4.26 14.14 14.05
C LEU A 96 -4.67 13.55 15.39
N SER A 97 -5.27 14.35 16.29
CA SER A 97 -5.71 13.87 17.60
C SER A 97 -6.81 12.82 17.50
N LEU A 98 -7.70 12.98 16.53
CA LEU A 98 -8.76 11.99 16.24
C LEU A 98 -8.18 10.67 15.76
N LEU A 99 -7.26 10.74 14.80
CA LEU A 99 -6.63 9.55 14.22
C LEU A 99 -5.72 8.83 15.23
N LYS A 100 -5.12 9.55 16.19
CA LYS A 100 -4.33 8.96 17.29
C LYS A 100 -5.16 8.18 18.31
N LYS A 101 -6.49 8.22 18.24
CA LYS A 101 -7.35 7.36 19.08
C LYS A 101 -7.11 5.88 18.81
N PHE A 102 -6.69 5.51 17.61
CA PHE A 102 -6.29 4.14 17.24
C PHE A 102 -4.79 3.94 17.41
N LYS A 103 -4.40 2.72 17.72
CA LYS A 103 -3.00 2.32 17.72
C LYS A 103 -2.52 2.03 16.29
N ASN A 104 -1.21 2.09 16.07
CA ASN A 104 -0.65 1.74 14.75
C ASN A 104 -1.00 0.32 14.32
N GLU A 105 -1.04 -0.62 15.28
CA GLU A 105 -1.39 -2.02 15.07
C GLU A 105 -2.81 -2.17 14.52
N ASP A 106 -3.76 -1.38 15.05
CA ASP A 106 -5.16 -1.41 14.62
C ASP A 106 -5.27 -1.01 13.13
N TYR A 107 -4.56 0.05 12.73
CA TYR A 107 -4.49 0.47 11.33
C TYR A 107 -3.84 -0.58 10.44
N ILE A 108 -2.73 -1.16 10.88
CA ILE A 108 -2.01 -2.19 10.11
C ILE A 108 -2.90 -3.41 9.91
N GLN A 109 -3.57 -3.86 10.96
CA GLN A 109 -4.49 -4.99 10.89
C GLN A 109 -5.65 -4.70 9.94
N PHE A 110 -6.27 -3.53 10.04
CA PHE A 110 -7.36 -3.11 9.17
C PHE A 110 -6.92 -3.08 7.70
N PHE A 111 -5.82 -2.38 7.39
CA PHE A 111 -5.37 -2.24 6.00
C PHE A 111 -4.86 -3.57 5.42
N ASN A 112 -4.23 -4.42 6.23
CA ASN A 112 -3.85 -5.76 5.78
C ASN A 112 -5.08 -6.62 5.48
N SER A 113 -6.08 -6.58 6.32
CA SER A 113 -7.35 -7.28 6.12
C SER A 113 -8.06 -6.77 4.86
N CYS A 114 -8.08 -5.46 4.65
CA CYS A 114 -8.72 -4.81 3.50
C CYS A 114 -7.99 -5.11 2.18
N PHE A 115 -6.67 -4.91 2.12
CA PHE A 115 -5.92 -4.90 0.86
C PHE A 115 -5.08 -6.16 0.63
N ASN A 116 -4.61 -6.84 1.67
CA ASN A 116 -3.64 -7.94 1.53
C ASN A 116 -4.25 -9.32 1.73
N ASN A 117 -5.17 -9.50 2.66
CA ASN A 117 -5.82 -10.79 2.90
C ASN A 117 -6.96 -11.03 1.91
N PHE A 118 -6.67 -11.85 0.90
CA PHE A 118 -7.67 -12.32 -0.06
C PHE A 118 -8.35 -13.64 0.37
N ASN A 119 -8.22 -14.03 1.63
CA ASN A 119 -8.95 -15.18 2.15
C ASN A 119 -10.44 -14.87 2.14
N ILE A 120 -11.14 -15.71 1.43
CA ILE A 120 -12.52 -15.59 0.92
C ILE A 120 -13.60 -15.49 2.02
N THR A 121 -13.27 -15.73 3.28
CA THR A 121 -14.23 -15.83 4.37
C THR A 121 -14.67 -14.48 4.95
N GLU A 122 -13.80 -13.49 5.03
CA GLU A 122 -14.15 -12.17 5.57
C GLU A 122 -14.28 -11.14 4.47
N LYS A 123 -15.53 -10.86 4.06
CA LYS A 123 -15.81 -9.83 3.05
C LYS A 123 -15.80 -8.41 3.61
N VAL A 124 -15.79 -8.23 4.91
CA VAL A 124 -15.92 -6.93 5.57
C VAL A 124 -14.84 -6.77 6.62
N SER A 125 -14.09 -5.67 6.53
CA SER A 125 -13.15 -5.23 7.56
C SER A 125 -13.66 -3.92 8.15
N ILE A 126 -13.71 -3.81 9.46
CA ILE A 126 -14.15 -2.61 10.18
C ILE A 126 -13.12 -2.25 11.23
N LEU A 127 -12.80 -0.96 11.31
CA LEU A 127 -12.02 -0.35 12.38
C LEU A 127 -12.83 0.82 12.93
N GLU A 128 -13.37 0.64 14.14
CA GLU A 128 -14.28 1.60 14.76
C GLU A 128 -13.81 1.97 16.16
N LYS A 129 -13.92 3.24 16.50
CA LYS A 129 -13.71 3.77 17.85
C LYS A 129 -14.39 5.10 18.04
N SER A 130 -15.27 5.18 19.05
CA SER A 130 -16.06 6.39 19.31
C SER A 130 -16.86 6.82 18.07
N ASP A 131 -16.57 8.01 17.54
CA ASP A 131 -17.28 8.61 16.42
C ASP A 131 -16.60 8.36 15.07
N ILE A 132 -15.58 7.50 15.02
CA ILE A 132 -14.80 7.22 13.82
C ILE A 132 -15.02 5.77 13.40
N GLU A 133 -15.40 5.57 12.15
CA GLU A 133 -15.49 4.26 11.53
C GLU A 133 -14.73 4.25 10.19
N PHE A 134 -13.85 3.28 10.03
CA PHE A 134 -13.28 2.87 8.74
C PHE A 134 -13.88 1.53 8.35
N LYS A 135 -14.40 1.43 7.16
CA LYS A 135 -15.01 0.19 6.66
C LYS A 135 -14.48 -0.12 5.26
N CYS A 136 -14.20 -1.38 5.05
CA CYS A 136 -13.78 -1.92 3.78
C CYS A 136 -14.60 -3.17 3.48
N ILE A 137 -15.30 -3.17 2.34
CA ILE A 137 -16.12 -4.29 1.88
C ILE A 137 -15.54 -4.79 0.57
N ARG A 138 -15.21 -6.06 0.50
CA ARG A 138 -14.82 -6.70 -0.75
C ARG A 138 -16.06 -7.10 -1.53
N GLN A 139 -16.27 -6.49 -2.67
CA GLN A 139 -17.38 -6.81 -3.55
C GLN A 139 -17.04 -8.04 -4.41
N ASP A 140 -15.82 -8.06 -4.98
CA ASP A 140 -15.28 -9.16 -5.78
C ASP A 140 -13.74 -9.24 -5.61
N GLN A 141 -13.05 -9.99 -6.48
CA GLN A 141 -11.59 -10.17 -6.39
C GLN A 141 -10.80 -8.88 -6.61
N ASP A 142 -11.35 -7.95 -7.38
CA ASP A 142 -10.66 -6.74 -7.83
C ASP A 142 -11.33 -5.45 -7.36
N THR A 143 -12.51 -5.53 -6.74
CA THR A 143 -13.29 -4.36 -6.34
C THR A 143 -13.48 -4.29 -4.83
N LEU A 144 -13.11 -3.15 -4.26
CA LEU A 144 -13.31 -2.82 -2.85
C LEU A 144 -14.20 -1.59 -2.71
N LEU A 145 -15.16 -1.65 -1.81
CA LEU A 145 -15.91 -0.50 -1.34
C LEU A 145 -15.26 -0.04 -0.04
N VAL A 146 -14.86 1.21 0.01
CA VAL A 146 -14.24 1.80 1.20
C VAL A 146 -15.08 2.95 1.71
N SER A 147 -15.23 3.05 3.02
CA SER A 147 -15.90 4.17 3.64
C SER A 147 -15.18 4.60 4.92
N PHE A 148 -15.28 5.88 5.20
CA PHE A 148 -14.84 6.51 6.42
C PHE A 148 -15.95 7.43 6.91
N PHE A 149 -16.29 7.34 8.19
CA PHE A 149 -17.28 8.17 8.85
C PHE A 149 -16.65 8.84 10.06
N TYR A 150 -17.01 10.11 10.25
CA TYR A 150 -16.70 10.84 11.46
C TYR A 150 -17.97 11.54 11.97
N GLY A 151 -18.51 11.02 13.04
CA GLY A 151 -19.82 11.43 13.54
C GLY A 151 -20.90 11.32 12.46
N ASN A 152 -21.85 12.23 12.51
CA ASN A 152 -22.90 12.35 11.48
C ASN A 152 -22.58 13.43 10.43
N GLU A 153 -21.39 14.04 10.50
CA GLU A 153 -21.09 15.24 9.73
C GLU A 153 -20.26 14.98 8.49
N ILE A 154 -19.35 14.02 8.54
CA ILE A 154 -18.40 13.77 7.47
C ILE A 154 -18.43 12.30 7.07
N SER A 155 -18.65 12.05 5.79
CA SER A 155 -18.48 10.71 5.22
C SER A 155 -17.65 10.75 3.94
N PHE A 156 -16.74 9.81 3.82
CA PHE A 156 -16.05 9.48 2.58
C PHE A 156 -16.51 8.09 2.13
N ASN A 157 -16.93 7.99 0.89
CA ASN A 157 -17.33 6.72 0.30
C ASN A 157 -16.61 6.56 -1.04
N GLY A 158 -16.11 5.37 -1.32
CA GLY A 158 -15.37 5.14 -2.53
C GLY A 158 -15.41 3.72 -3.04
N VAL A 159 -15.13 3.61 -4.33
CA VAL A 159 -14.94 2.34 -5.02
C VAL A 159 -13.51 2.29 -5.53
N LEU A 160 -12.79 1.25 -5.16
CA LEU A 160 -11.42 0.99 -5.58
C LEU A 160 -11.39 -0.25 -6.45
N LYS A 161 -10.65 -0.19 -7.54
CA LYS A 161 -10.39 -1.35 -8.41
C LYS A 161 -8.90 -1.66 -8.40
N ARG A 162 -8.59 -2.92 -8.43
CA ARG A 162 -7.21 -3.39 -8.57
C ARG A 162 -6.69 -2.99 -9.95
N GLY A 163 -5.50 -2.35 -9.97
CA GLY A 163 -4.81 -1.92 -11.19
C GLY A 163 -3.75 -2.91 -11.63
#